data_b1770f31709bc16cf024bf86cebeeeef
#
_entry.id   b1770f31709bc16cf024bf86cebeeeef
#
_cell.length_a   1.000
_cell.length_b   1.000
_cell.length_c   1.000
_cell.angle_alpha   90.00
_cell.angle_beta   90.00
_cell.angle_gamma   90.00
#
_symmetry.space_group_name_H-M   'P 1'
#
loop_
_entity.id
_entity.type
_entity.pdbx_description
1 polymer ?
#
loop_
_entity_poly.entity_id
_entity_poly.type
_entity_poly.pdbx_seq_one_letter_code
_entity_poly.pdbx_strand_id
1 'polypeptide(L)'
;MSMYKAYKFRIYPNREQKIMIDKTFGCTRFIFNNFLSERKTKYEESKIKLSAYDELKELTDLKKENKWLKEVDSCALQKCVFHLDDAFKNFFRGNGYPRFKAKGEHESYTTNNTLNEYKSVKYESIRIDFKNKVITLPRLKKVKFRGYRTTKEIVGKIKSATISKDANKYFVSVLVEVPFIKPIINPTSVIGLDLGIKDFIVTSNGEKLKNEVRVNEKRLKGLQKGLARCKPGSKNRYKMKLKIQRLYLKIKNARKHMIFKLANKILKESDIVAVETLDVKSMYQVHSIAKHLNKVPIGDFLSVLKYKADWLGKKVININKYFPSSQCCNRCDYKNEEVKDLSVRKWICPKCGFEHDRDINASVNIMFEGLKIYMKESII
;
A
#
# COMPACT_ATOMS: atom_id res chain seq x y z
N MET A 1 16.31 17.68 -5.23
CA MET A 1 15.35 17.03 -4.31
C MET A 1 15.69 15.55 -4.15
N SER A 2 15.30 14.92 -3.06
CA SER A 2 15.45 13.46 -2.90
C SER A 2 14.08 12.78 -2.90
N MET A 3 14.02 11.57 -3.41
CA MET A 3 12.82 10.75 -3.45
C MET A 3 13.10 9.41 -2.74
N TYR A 4 12.07 8.86 -2.09
CA TYR A 4 12.17 7.57 -1.44
C TYR A 4 11.56 6.45 -2.29
N LYS A 5 12.33 5.38 -2.54
CA LYS A 5 11.88 4.16 -3.22
C LYS A 5 12.00 2.96 -2.31
N ALA A 6 10.96 2.13 -2.25
CA ALA A 6 10.98 0.89 -1.49
C ALA A 6 11.15 -0.32 -2.43
N TYR A 7 12.17 -1.13 -2.15
CA TYR A 7 12.46 -2.36 -2.90
C TYR A 7 12.18 -3.56 -2.03
N LYS A 8 11.21 -4.39 -2.42
CA LYS A 8 10.80 -5.56 -1.65
C LYS A 8 11.35 -6.85 -2.25
N PHE A 9 12.09 -7.61 -1.44
CA PHE A 9 12.67 -8.91 -1.79
C PHE A 9 12.12 -10.00 -0.89
N ARG A 10 12.01 -11.22 -1.45
CA ARG A 10 11.80 -12.42 -0.64
C ARG A 10 13.13 -12.90 -0.09
N ILE A 11 13.23 -13.11 1.23
CA ILE A 11 14.42 -13.61 1.90
C ILE A 11 14.23 -15.05 2.36
N TYR A 12 15.35 -15.75 2.50
CA TYR A 12 15.42 -17.18 2.85
C TYR A 12 16.32 -17.35 4.07
N PRO A 13 15.85 -16.96 5.27
CA PRO A 13 16.62 -17.09 6.50
C PRO A 13 16.80 -18.56 6.89
N ASN A 14 17.98 -18.90 7.44
CA ASN A 14 18.26 -20.19 8.05
C ASN A 14 17.50 -20.36 9.38
N ARG A 15 17.73 -21.46 10.09
CA ARG A 15 17.03 -21.77 11.36
C ARG A 15 17.28 -20.71 12.44
N GLU A 16 18.54 -20.35 12.66
CA GLU A 16 18.95 -19.35 13.68
C GLU A 16 18.41 -17.97 13.34
N GLN A 17 18.51 -17.57 12.08
CA GLN A 17 17.96 -16.30 11.59
C GLN A 17 16.44 -16.22 11.76
N LYS A 18 15.71 -17.32 11.54
CA LYS A 18 14.26 -17.38 11.80
C LYS A 18 13.94 -17.17 13.28
N ILE A 19 14.71 -17.84 14.16
CA ILE A 19 14.55 -17.66 15.61
C ILE A 19 14.79 -16.19 16.00
N MET A 20 15.85 -15.57 15.49
CA MET A 20 16.15 -14.16 15.76
C MET A 20 15.07 -13.22 15.22
N ILE A 21 14.55 -13.46 14.01
CA ILE A 21 13.43 -12.69 13.45
C ILE A 21 12.18 -12.82 14.33
N ASP A 22 11.81 -14.05 14.71
CA ASP A 22 10.63 -14.31 15.52
C ASP A 22 10.79 -13.71 16.95
N LYS A 23 12.01 -13.73 17.55
CA LYS A 23 12.33 -13.00 18.77
C LYS A 23 12.14 -11.49 18.60
N THR A 24 12.66 -10.92 17.51
CA THR A 24 12.53 -9.49 17.25
C THR A 24 11.06 -9.07 17.07
N PHE A 25 10.24 -9.89 16.40
CA PHE A 25 8.78 -9.64 16.34
C PHE A 25 8.13 -9.67 17.74
N GLY A 26 8.57 -10.59 18.61
CA GLY A 26 8.10 -10.66 19.98
C GLY A 26 8.45 -9.40 20.78
N CYS A 27 9.73 -8.98 20.72
CA CYS A 27 10.24 -7.80 21.41
C CYS A 27 9.55 -6.52 20.95
N THR A 28 9.44 -6.30 19.64
CA THR A 28 8.77 -5.10 19.10
C THR A 28 7.28 -5.07 19.40
N ARG A 29 6.61 -6.23 19.44
CA ARG A 29 5.20 -6.31 19.87
C ARG A 29 5.06 -5.96 21.34
N PHE A 30 5.94 -6.47 22.20
CA PHE A 30 5.93 -6.17 23.63
C PHE A 30 6.12 -4.67 23.87
N ILE A 31 7.14 -4.04 23.28
CA ILE A 31 7.40 -2.60 23.37
C ILE A 31 6.17 -1.79 22.91
N PHE A 32 5.61 -2.12 21.73
CA PHE A 32 4.44 -1.42 21.20
C PHE A 32 3.25 -1.49 22.16
N ASN A 33 2.98 -2.67 22.70
CA ASN A 33 1.84 -2.89 23.58
C ASN A 33 2.05 -2.26 24.96
N ASN A 34 3.28 -2.33 25.50
CA ASN A 34 3.64 -1.70 26.76
C ASN A 34 3.40 -0.20 26.72
N PHE A 35 4.01 0.50 25.75
CA PHE A 35 3.86 1.94 25.62
C PHE A 35 2.46 2.38 25.17
N LEU A 36 1.74 1.56 24.41
CA LEU A 36 0.32 1.84 24.11
C LEU A 36 -0.52 1.80 25.39
N SER A 37 -0.30 0.81 26.27
CA SER A 37 -0.97 0.71 27.57
C SER A 37 -0.63 1.90 28.44
N GLU A 38 0.64 2.25 28.53
CA GLU A 38 1.13 3.34 29.35
C GLU A 38 0.58 4.70 28.90
N ARG A 39 0.61 5.02 27.60
CA ARG A 39 -0.02 6.24 27.05
C ARG A 39 -1.49 6.32 27.42
N LYS A 40 -2.20 5.19 27.33
CA LYS A 40 -3.62 5.14 27.68
C LYS A 40 -3.82 5.45 29.16
N THR A 41 -3.14 4.76 30.05
CA THR A 41 -3.26 4.90 31.51
C THR A 41 -2.89 6.32 31.96
N LYS A 42 -1.71 6.84 31.56
CA LYS A 42 -1.26 8.19 31.94
C LYS A 42 -2.20 9.28 31.41
N TYR A 43 -2.81 9.08 30.23
CA TYR A 43 -3.80 10.03 29.72
C TYR A 43 -5.14 9.95 30.46
N GLU A 44 -5.62 8.77 30.83
CA GLU A 44 -6.86 8.58 31.57
C GLU A 44 -6.74 9.15 32.99
N GLU A 45 -5.65 8.87 33.70
CA GLU A 45 -5.43 9.27 35.08
C GLU A 45 -5.03 10.75 35.24
N SER A 46 -4.12 11.25 34.42
CA SER A 46 -3.46 12.55 34.63
C SER A 46 -3.50 13.48 33.43
N LYS A 47 -4.14 13.09 32.32
CA LYS A 47 -4.16 13.83 31.02
C LYS A 47 -2.77 14.09 30.44
N ILE A 48 -1.75 13.36 30.90
CA ILE A 48 -0.37 13.49 30.44
C ILE A 48 -0.25 12.86 29.03
N LYS A 49 0.36 13.61 28.10
CA LYS A 49 0.67 13.15 26.74
C LYS A 49 2.15 12.81 26.67
N LEU A 50 2.45 11.53 26.49
CA LEU A 50 3.84 11.09 26.28
C LEU A 50 4.27 11.29 24.82
N SER A 51 5.48 11.77 24.63
CA SER A 51 6.12 11.85 23.34
C SER A 51 6.93 10.56 23.06
N ALA A 52 7.29 10.35 21.77
CA ALA A 52 8.19 9.25 21.41
C ALA A 52 9.56 9.37 22.08
N TYR A 53 10.03 10.60 22.39
CA TYR A 53 11.32 10.83 23.03
C TYR A 53 11.30 10.45 24.51
N ASP A 54 10.19 10.67 25.21
CA ASP A 54 10.01 10.24 26.60
C ASP A 54 10.05 8.71 26.70
N GLU A 55 9.31 8.05 25.81
CA GLU A 55 9.29 6.58 25.71
C GLU A 55 10.67 5.99 25.34
N LEU A 56 11.49 6.71 24.56
CA LEU A 56 12.84 6.26 24.24
C LEU A 56 13.77 6.30 25.48
N LYS A 57 13.59 7.24 26.40
CA LYS A 57 14.30 7.26 27.70
C LYS A 57 13.83 6.05 28.53
N GLU A 58 12.54 5.87 28.68
CA GLU A 58 11.95 4.75 29.41
C GLU A 58 12.33 3.38 28.81
N LEU A 59 12.47 3.28 27.49
CA LEU A 59 12.96 2.09 26.80
C LEU A 59 14.36 1.67 27.30
N THR A 60 15.19 2.62 27.70
CA THR A 60 16.53 2.33 28.23
C THR A 60 16.44 1.62 29.57
N ASP A 61 15.54 2.05 30.45
CA ASP A 61 15.33 1.42 31.75
C ASP A 61 14.60 0.08 31.60
N LEU A 62 13.59 0.02 30.76
CA LEU A 62 12.90 -1.24 30.42
C LEU A 62 13.87 -2.32 29.91
N LYS A 63 14.94 -1.94 29.20
CA LYS A 63 16.00 -2.86 28.78
C LYS A 63 16.92 -3.30 29.91
N LYS A 64 17.06 -2.52 30.99
CA LYS A 64 17.81 -2.93 32.18
C LYS A 64 17.05 -4.02 32.94
N GLU A 65 15.75 -3.82 33.11
CA GLU A 65 14.85 -4.76 33.75
C GLU A 65 14.67 -6.04 32.91
N ASN A 66 14.48 -5.89 31.61
CA ASN A 66 14.18 -6.97 30.69
C ASN A 66 15.41 -7.30 29.81
N LYS A 67 16.37 -8.06 30.34
CA LYS A 67 17.64 -8.39 29.66
C LYS A 67 17.46 -9.01 28.26
N TRP A 68 16.37 -9.76 28.03
CA TRP A 68 16.06 -10.38 26.74
C TRP A 68 15.81 -9.36 25.61
N LEU A 69 15.45 -8.09 25.91
CA LEU A 69 15.34 -7.02 24.93
C LEU A 69 16.71 -6.62 24.33
N LYS A 70 17.84 -6.92 25.02
CA LYS A 70 19.19 -6.65 24.53
C LYS A 70 19.67 -7.68 23.48
N GLU A 71 19.00 -8.82 23.37
CA GLU A 71 19.36 -9.87 22.41
C GLU A 71 19.04 -9.47 20.96
N VAL A 72 18.05 -8.61 20.75
CA VAL A 72 17.58 -8.18 19.43
C VAL A 72 18.20 -6.85 18.99
N ASP A 73 17.87 -6.42 17.79
CA ASP A 73 18.33 -5.16 17.24
C ASP A 73 17.72 -3.97 17.97
N SER A 74 18.59 -3.14 18.57
CA SER A 74 18.19 -1.94 19.31
C SER A 74 17.45 -0.92 18.44
N CYS A 75 17.89 -0.75 17.18
CA CYS A 75 17.22 0.14 16.25
C CYS A 75 15.79 -0.31 15.95
N ALA A 76 15.55 -1.62 15.92
CA ALA A 76 14.20 -2.14 15.71
C ALA A 76 13.25 -1.80 16.87
N LEU A 77 13.76 -1.80 18.12
CA LEU A 77 12.98 -1.40 19.29
C LEU A 77 12.68 0.09 19.29
N GLN A 78 13.68 0.93 19.00
CA GLN A 78 13.49 2.39 18.88
C GLN A 78 12.49 2.75 17.77
N LYS A 79 12.60 2.10 16.59
CA LYS A 79 11.65 2.30 15.49
C LYS A 79 10.23 1.89 15.85
N CYS A 80 10.06 0.92 16.74
CA CYS A 80 8.76 0.51 17.22
C CYS A 80 8.06 1.61 18.02
N VAL A 81 8.81 2.38 18.82
CA VAL A 81 8.30 3.57 19.54
C VAL A 81 7.81 4.62 18.55
N PHE A 82 8.61 4.96 17.54
CA PHE A 82 8.18 5.90 16.50
C PHE A 82 6.96 5.39 15.71
N HIS A 83 6.83 4.08 15.47
CA HIS A 83 5.64 3.53 14.83
C HIS A 83 4.37 3.68 15.68
N LEU A 84 4.49 3.65 17.01
CA LEU A 84 3.39 3.95 17.91
C LEU A 84 2.99 5.43 17.82
N ASP A 85 3.98 6.33 17.80
CA ASP A 85 3.76 7.76 17.64
C ASP A 85 3.08 8.09 16.30
N ASP A 86 3.53 7.47 15.20
CA ASP A 86 2.90 7.60 13.90
C ASP A 86 1.45 7.06 13.89
N ALA A 87 1.16 5.99 14.65
CA ALA A 87 -0.18 5.47 14.79
C ALA A 87 -1.11 6.46 15.50
N PHE A 88 -0.64 7.15 16.55
CA PHE A 88 -1.39 8.23 17.20
C PHE A 88 -1.57 9.45 16.29
N LYS A 89 -0.52 9.88 15.56
CA LYS A 89 -0.65 10.95 14.55
C LYS A 89 -1.73 10.62 13.51
N ASN A 90 -1.79 9.36 13.07
CA ASN A 90 -2.82 8.91 12.14
C ASN A 90 -4.22 8.91 12.79
N PHE A 91 -4.33 8.55 14.05
CA PHE A 91 -5.59 8.65 14.81
C PHE A 91 -6.12 10.09 14.82
N PHE A 92 -5.29 11.07 15.14
CA PHE A 92 -5.69 12.48 15.13
C PHE A 92 -6.02 13.03 13.71
N ARG A 93 -5.61 12.33 12.66
CA ARG A 93 -6.01 12.62 11.27
C ARG A 93 -7.29 11.89 10.83
N GLY A 94 -8.07 11.34 11.78
CA GLY A 94 -9.34 10.67 11.53
C GLY A 94 -9.26 9.18 11.22
N ASN A 95 -8.12 8.53 11.49
CA ASN A 95 -8.03 7.07 11.47
C ASN A 95 -8.47 6.45 12.81
N GLY A 96 -8.59 5.12 12.85
CA GLY A 96 -8.95 4.40 14.07
C GLY A 96 -7.88 4.49 15.16
N TYR A 97 -8.30 4.37 16.42
CA TYR A 97 -7.40 4.32 17.59
C TYR A 97 -6.39 3.17 17.49
N PRO A 98 -5.13 3.36 17.91
CA PRO A 98 -4.12 2.31 17.89
C PRO A 98 -4.57 1.06 18.67
N ARG A 99 -4.34 -0.13 18.11
CA ARG A 99 -4.76 -1.40 18.71
C ARG A 99 -3.56 -2.20 19.19
N PHE A 100 -3.75 -2.95 20.29
CA PHE A 100 -2.75 -3.92 20.74
C PHE A 100 -2.43 -4.93 19.65
N LYS A 101 -1.15 -5.23 19.47
CA LYS A 101 -0.68 -6.19 18.49
C LYS A 101 -0.76 -7.62 19.03
N ALA A 102 -1.37 -8.53 18.28
CA ALA A 102 -1.44 -9.94 18.60
C ALA A 102 -0.32 -10.76 17.89
N LYS A 103 0.06 -11.90 18.48
CA LYS A 103 1.02 -12.82 17.86
C LYS A 103 0.45 -13.42 16.59
N GLY A 104 1.23 -13.37 15.50
CA GLY A 104 0.83 -13.91 14.19
C GLY A 104 -0.01 -12.97 13.35
N GLU A 105 -0.22 -11.72 13.78
CA GLU A 105 -0.88 -10.67 13.02
C GLU A 105 0.15 -9.63 12.58
N HIS A 106 0.23 -9.38 11.26
CA HIS A 106 1.10 -8.34 10.67
C HIS A 106 2.53 -8.28 11.25
N GLU A 107 3.17 -9.45 11.39
CA GLU A 107 4.51 -9.57 11.97
C GLU A 107 5.53 -8.82 11.10
N SER A 108 6.04 -7.70 11.60
CA SER A 108 7.09 -6.91 10.96
C SER A 108 7.85 -6.06 11.97
N TYR A 109 9.11 -5.77 11.65
CA TYR A 109 9.92 -4.75 12.32
C TYR A 109 10.76 -3.99 11.32
N THR A 110 11.10 -2.75 11.64
CA THR A 110 11.95 -1.89 10.81
C THR A 110 13.24 -1.57 11.56
N THR A 111 14.36 -1.64 10.87
CA THR A 111 15.67 -1.23 11.37
C THR A 111 16.27 -0.15 10.47
N ASN A 112 17.00 0.80 11.06
CA ASN A 112 17.69 1.83 10.31
C ASN A 112 19.03 1.31 9.78
N ASN A 113 19.47 1.89 8.67
CA ASN A 113 20.84 1.76 8.22
C ASN A 113 21.72 2.72 9.02
N THR A 114 22.65 2.19 9.77
CA THR A 114 23.60 2.95 10.57
C THR A 114 25.00 2.79 10.00
N LEU A 115 25.76 3.87 10.02
CA LEU A 115 27.18 3.81 9.72
C LEU A 115 27.93 3.33 10.99
N ASN A 116 28.58 2.21 10.90
CA ASN A 116 29.39 1.64 11.96
C ASN A 116 30.87 1.69 11.58
N GLU A 117 31.73 1.67 12.56
CA GLU A 117 33.19 1.63 12.37
C GLU A 117 33.78 0.42 13.13
N TYR A 118 34.67 -0.32 12.47
CA TYR A 118 35.43 -1.39 13.08
C TYR A 118 36.83 -1.38 12.50
N LYS A 119 37.85 -1.29 13.37
CA LYS A 119 39.27 -1.20 12.99
C LYS A 119 39.49 -0.13 11.91
N SER A 120 38.99 1.08 12.13
CA SER A 120 39.04 2.24 11.22
C SER A 120 38.36 2.05 9.86
N VAL A 121 37.63 0.94 9.67
CA VAL A 121 36.83 0.71 8.45
C VAL A 121 35.38 1.05 8.73
N LYS A 122 34.85 2.04 8.02
CA LYS A 122 33.44 2.44 8.08
C LYS A 122 32.59 1.53 7.21
N TYR A 123 31.49 1.02 7.74
CA TYR A 123 30.56 0.18 6.99
C TYR A 123 29.11 0.43 7.38
N GLU A 124 28.23 0.30 6.40
CA GLU A 124 26.79 0.37 6.61
C GLU A 124 26.26 -0.94 7.22
N SER A 125 25.31 -0.81 8.16
CA SER A 125 24.69 -1.98 8.83
C SER A 125 23.76 -2.76 7.90
N ILE A 126 23.24 -2.12 6.83
CA ILE A 126 22.41 -2.75 5.80
C ILE A 126 23.14 -2.64 4.47
N ARG A 127 23.48 -3.79 3.87
CA ARG A 127 24.18 -3.87 2.57
C ARG A 127 23.53 -4.92 1.70
N ILE A 128 23.47 -4.66 0.39
CA ILE A 128 22.90 -5.61 -0.59
C ILE A 128 23.99 -5.98 -1.58
N ASP A 129 24.26 -7.27 -1.68
CA ASP A 129 25.13 -7.86 -2.66
C ASP A 129 24.26 -8.56 -3.72
N PHE A 130 24.09 -7.91 -4.86
CA PHE A 130 23.29 -8.45 -5.96
C PHE A 130 23.97 -9.60 -6.69
N LYS A 131 25.30 -9.63 -6.74
CA LYS A 131 26.08 -10.69 -7.38
C LYS A 131 25.86 -12.02 -6.65
N ASN A 132 26.02 -12.02 -5.33
CA ASN A 132 25.84 -13.20 -4.49
C ASN A 132 24.41 -13.39 -4.00
N LYS A 133 23.48 -12.48 -4.31
CA LYS A 133 22.07 -12.49 -3.88
C LYS A 133 21.92 -12.58 -2.36
N VAL A 134 22.69 -11.76 -1.66
CA VAL A 134 22.74 -11.72 -0.20
C VAL A 134 22.48 -10.29 0.28
N ILE A 135 21.66 -10.16 1.33
CA ILE A 135 21.47 -8.93 2.08
C ILE A 135 22.04 -9.09 3.48
N THR A 136 22.86 -8.14 3.90
CA THR A 136 23.36 -8.06 5.28
C THR A 136 22.40 -7.21 6.08
N LEU A 137 21.96 -7.72 7.24
CA LEU A 137 21.02 -7.07 8.14
C LEU A 137 21.54 -7.13 9.58
N PRO A 138 21.26 -6.12 10.43
CA PRO A 138 21.62 -6.13 11.83
C PRO A 138 21.14 -7.40 12.53
N ARG A 139 21.98 -7.97 13.39
CA ARG A 139 21.76 -9.25 14.12
C ARG A 139 21.59 -10.49 13.23
N LEU A 140 21.07 -10.36 12.00
CA LEU A 140 20.85 -11.49 11.08
C LEU A 140 22.06 -11.82 10.23
N LYS A 141 23.06 -10.91 10.14
CA LYS A 141 24.22 -11.06 9.24
C LYS A 141 23.76 -11.25 7.77
N LYS A 142 24.41 -12.12 7.02
CA LYS A 142 24.13 -12.38 5.59
C LYS A 142 22.91 -13.29 5.44
N VAL A 143 21.84 -12.80 4.77
CA VAL A 143 20.61 -13.54 4.47
C VAL A 143 20.43 -13.65 2.96
N LYS A 144 20.21 -14.86 2.43
CA LYS A 144 19.94 -15.07 1.01
C LYS A 144 18.62 -14.44 0.60
N PHE A 145 18.55 -13.80 -0.56
CA PHE A 145 17.33 -13.27 -1.12
C PHE A 145 17.09 -13.73 -2.56
N ARG A 146 15.86 -13.64 -3.02
CA ARG A 146 15.49 -13.79 -4.43
C ARG A 146 14.66 -12.58 -4.89
N GLY A 147 15.00 -12.05 -6.04
CA GLY A 147 14.23 -11.05 -6.75
C GLY A 147 14.54 -11.19 -8.24
N TYR A 148 13.57 -10.98 -9.11
CA TYR A 148 13.76 -11.19 -10.55
C TYR A 148 14.24 -9.94 -11.28
N ARG A 149 14.25 -8.78 -10.66
CA ARG A 149 14.81 -7.52 -11.20
C ARG A 149 16.23 -7.28 -10.70
N THR A 150 17.09 -8.23 -10.92
CA THR A 150 18.29 -8.40 -10.13
C THR A 150 19.55 -7.76 -10.70
N THR A 151 19.48 -7.08 -11.83
CA THR A 151 20.70 -6.71 -12.54
C THR A 151 21.02 -5.23 -12.52
N LYS A 152 20.09 -4.38 -12.09
CA LYS A 152 20.36 -2.95 -11.93
C LYS A 152 20.57 -2.66 -10.46
N GLU A 153 21.73 -2.17 -10.12
CA GLU A 153 22.08 -1.70 -8.80
C GLU A 153 21.03 -0.73 -8.27
N ILE A 154 20.74 -0.84 -6.97
CA ILE A 154 19.93 0.17 -6.30
C ILE A 154 20.79 1.43 -6.18
N VAL A 155 20.50 2.39 -7.04
CA VAL A 155 21.14 3.71 -6.98
C VAL A 155 20.53 4.49 -5.82
N GLY A 156 21.35 4.97 -4.88
CA GLY A 156 20.92 5.80 -3.77
C GLY A 156 21.36 5.28 -2.41
N LYS A 157 21.03 6.04 -1.36
CA LYS A 157 21.42 5.76 0.02
C LYS A 157 20.35 4.90 0.71
N ILE A 158 20.72 3.74 1.22
CA ILE A 158 19.82 2.90 2.02
C ILE A 158 19.54 3.60 3.34
N LYS A 159 18.27 3.80 3.68
CA LYS A 159 17.83 4.45 4.94
C LYS A 159 17.41 3.42 5.98
N SER A 160 16.63 2.43 5.58
CA SER A 160 16.09 1.42 6.50
C SER A 160 15.70 0.14 5.77
N ALA A 161 15.52 -0.91 6.54
CA ALA A 161 14.95 -2.18 6.08
C ALA A 161 13.80 -2.62 6.99
N THR A 162 12.67 -2.99 6.39
CA THR A 162 11.53 -3.59 7.10
C THR A 162 11.48 -5.08 6.80
N ILE A 163 11.69 -5.89 7.81
CA ILE A 163 11.57 -7.34 7.75
C ILE A 163 10.13 -7.73 8.11
N SER A 164 9.51 -8.59 7.32
CA SER A 164 8.12 -9.01 7.53
C SER A 164 7.92 -10.49 7.23
N LYS A 165 6.91 -11.08 7.88
CA LYS A 165 6.49 -12.46 7.67
C LYS A 165 5.04 -12.49 7.20
N ASP A 166 4.79 -13.16 6.08
CA ASP A 166 3.46 -13.34 5.50
C ASP A 166 3.31 -14.77 4.96
N ALA A 167 2.25 -15.47 5.37
CA ALA A 167 2.00 -16.87 4.99
C ALA A 167 3.21 -17.81 5.20
N ASN A 168 3.95 -17.62 6.29
CA ASN A 168 5.20 -18.33 6.62
C ASN A 168 6.35 -18.12 5.62
N LYS A 169 6.32 -16.99 4.89
CA LYS A 169 7.40 -16.51 4.01
C LYS A 169 7.96 -15.21 4.56
N TYR A 170 9.27 -15.04 4.43
CA TYR A 170 9.97 -13.85 4.92
C TYR A 170 10.28 -12.90 3.77
N PHE A 171 10.13 -11.62 4.03
CA PHE A 171 10.38 -10.55 3.08
C PHE A 171 11.19 -9.45 3.75
N VAL A 172 11.98 -8.73 2.97
CA VAL A 172 12.61 -7.48 3.35
C VAL A 172 12.19 -6.39 2.38
N SER A 173 11.78 -5.25 2.89
CA SER A 173 11.54 -4.04 2.11
C SER A 173 12.61 -3.03 2.48
N VAL A 174 13.47 -2.69 1.52
CA VAL A 174 14.58 -1.73 1.72
C VAL A 174 14.13 -0.38 1.22
N LEU A 175 14.17 0.63 2.09
CA LEU A 175 13.89 2.02 1.76
C LEU A 175 15.18 2.70 1.34
N VAL A 176 15.18 3.28 0.15
CA VAL A 176 16.33 3.94 -0.46
C VAL A 176 15.99 5.38 -0.77
N GLU A 177 16.83 6.29 -0.37
CA GLU A 177 16.80 7.68 -0.78
C GLU A 177 17.58 7.81 -2.09
N VAL A 178 16.87 8.22 -3.14
CA VAL A 178 17.40 8.35 -4.50
C VAL A 178 17.46 9.83 -4.86
N PRO A 179 18.57 10.33 -5.41
CA PRO A 179 18.58 11.65 -6.03
C PRO A 179 17.46 11.70 -7.09
N PHE A 180 16.65 12.72 -7.02
CA PHE A 180 15.51 12.85 -7.91
C PHE A 180 15.40 14.25 -8.47
N ILE A 181 15.54 14.35 -9.78
CA ILE A 181 15.16 15.52 -10.54
C ILE A 181 13.83 15.17 -11.19
N LYS A 182 12.76 15.88 -10.79
CA LYS A 182 11.45 15.68 -11.39
C LYS A 182 11.52 16.05 -12.87
N PRO A 183 11.19 15.14 -13.79
CA PRO A 183 11.15 15.47 -15.19
C PRO A 183 10.18 16.62 -15.44
N ILE A 184 10.61 17.64 -16.14
CA ILE A 184 9.74 18.70 -16.66
C ILE A 184 9.24 18.19 -18.00
N ILE A 185 7.94 18.00 -18.10
CA ILE A 185 7.28 17.60 -19.36
C ILE A 185 6.29 18.69 -19.76
N ASN A 186 6.20 18.94 -21.06
CA ASN A 186 5.10 19.70 -21.65
C ASN A 186 4.02 18.69 -22.02
N PRO A 187 2.88 18.64 -21.31
CA PRO A 187 1.86 17.62 -21.56
C PRO A 187 1.26 17.77 -22.96
N THR A 188 1.26 16.69 -23.72
CA THR A 188 0.69 16.62 -25.07
C THR A 188 -0.52 15.70 -25.15
N SER A 189 -0.71 14.87 -24.12
CA SER A 189 -1.76 13.84 -24.11
C SER A 189 -2.54 13.82 -22.80
N VAL A 190 -3.87 13.70 -22.91
CA VAL A 190 -4.80 13.66 -21.78
C VAL A 190 -5.67 12.43 -21.92
N ILE A 191 -5.95 11.74 -20.82
CA ILE A 191 -6.87 10.61 -20.75
C ILE A 191 -7.81 10.77 -19.53
N GLY A 192 -9.09 10.48 -19.72
CA GLY A 192 -10.07 10.35 -18.65
C GLY A 192 -10.30 8.88 -18.29
N LEU A 193 -10.41 8.60 -16.99
CA LEU A 193 -10.67 7.27 -16.48
C LEU A 193 -11.94 7.26 -15.64
N ASP A 194 -12.92 6.48 -16.08
CA ASP A 194 -14.07 6.07 -15.27
C ASP A 194 -13.71 4.75 -14.55
N LEU A 195 -13.87 4.70 -13.22
CA LEU A 195 -13.47 3.57 -12.37
C LEU A 195 -14.71 2.83 -11.86
N GLY A 196 -14.88 1.61 -12.36
CA GLY A 196 -16.07 0.80 -12.10
C GLY A 196 -15.80 -0.55 -11.44
N ILE A 197 -16.89 -1.23 -11.11
CA ILE A 197 -16.89 -2.59 -10.56
C ILE A 197 -16.95 -3.63 -11.68
N LYS A 198 -17.74 -3.40 -12.72
CA LYS A 198 -17.93 -4.31 -13.86
C LYS A 198 -16.73 -4.26 -14.79
N ASP A 199 -16.46 -3.12 -15.32
CA ASP A 199 -15.20 -2.81 -15.99
C ASP A 199 -14.35 -2.01 -15.00
N PHE A 200 -13.12 -2.46 -14.76
CA PHE A 200 -12.28 -1.86 -13.72
C PHE A 200 -11.88 -0.44 -14.04
N ILE A 201 -11.58 -0.19 -15.32
CA ILE A 201 -11.24 1.12 -15.86
C ILE A 201 -11.85 1.21 -17.24
N VAL A 202 -12.60 2.28 -17.52
CA VAL A 202 -13.01 2.68 -18.86
C VAL A 202 -12.28 3.96 -19.21
N THR A 203 -11.61 3.97 -20.36
CA THR A 203 -10.81 5.11 -20.79
C THR A 203 -11.58 5.98 -21.78
N SER A 204 -11.24 7.26 -21.88
CA SER A 204 -11.82 8.20 -22.87
C SER A 204 -11.52 7.78 -24.32
N ASN A 205 -10.56 6.87 -24.55
CA ASN A 205 -10.26 6.28 -25.85
C ASN A 205 -11.17 5.07 -26.17
N GLY A 206 -12.15 4.75 -25.31
CA GLY A 206 -13.08 3.65 -25.50
C GLY A 206 -12.59 2.28 -25.04
N GLU A 207 -11.38 2.17 -24.46
CA GLU A 207 -10.89 0.91 -23.90
C GLU A 207 -11.58 0.54 -22.58
N LYS A 208 -12.03 -0.72 -22.46
CA LYS A 208 -12.59 -1.29 -21.23
C LYS A 208 -11.63 -2.31 -20.64
N LEU A 209 -10.94 -1.93 -19.57
CA LEU A 209 -9.94 -2.73 -18.88
C LEU A 209 -10.58 -3.47 -17.69
N LYS A 210 -10.56 -4.79 -17.74
CA LYS A 210 -11.20 -5.63 -16.71
C LYS A 210 -10.25 -6.00 -15.58
N ASN A 211 -10.85 -6.34 -14.44
CA ASN A 211 -10.11 -6.96 -13.35
C ASN A 211 -9.80 -8.43 -13.68
N GLU A 212 -8.59 -8.70 -14.15
CA GLU A 212 -8.13 -10.05 -14.55
C GLU A 212 -7.82 -10.97 -13.35
N VAL A 213 -7.91 -10.48 -12.11
CA VAL A 213 -7.55 -11.27 -10.93
C VAL A 213 -8.62 -12.30 -10.60
N ARG A 214 -8.37 -13.52 -11.00
CA ARG A 214 -9.26 -14.65 -10.72
C ARG A 214 -9.04 -15.16 -9.29
N VAL A 215 -10.09 -15.08 -8.48
CA VAL A 215 -10.14 -15.66 -7.13
C VAL A 215 -10.89 -16.99 -7.21
N ASN A 216 -10.24 -18.10 -6.82
CA ASN A 216 -10.93 -19.37 -6.71
C ASN A 216 -11.79 -19.39 -5.42
N GLU A 217 -12.99 -18.81 -5.53
CA GLU A 217 -13.93 -18.67 -4.40
C GLU A 217 -14.37 -20.03 -3.85
N LYS A 218 -14.56 -21.04 -4.71
CA LYS A 218 -14.93 -22.39 -4.29
C LYS A 218 -13.87 -22.98 -3.36
N ARG A 219 -12.59 -22.85 -3.75
CA ARG A 219 -11.45 -23.29 -2.93
C ARG A 219 -11.34 -22.50 -1.63
N LEU A 220 -11.51 -21.19 -1.66
CA LEU A 220 -11.47 -20.34 -0.47
C LEU A 220 -12.56 -20.73 0.53
N LYS A 221 -13.81 -20.85 0.07
CA LYS A 221 -14.95 -21.29 0.89
C LYS A 221 -14.72 -22.69 1.49
N GLY A 222 -14.18 -23.64 0.70
CA GLY A 222 -13.84 -24.98 1.19
C GLY A 222 -12.78 -24.96 2.31
N LEU A 223 -11.73 -24.16 2.14
CA LEU A 223 -10.70 -23.99 3.17
C LEU A 223 -11.24 -23.30 4.44
N GLN A 224 -12.12 -22.30 4.30
CA GLN A 224 -12.75 -21.61 5.43
C GLN A 224 -13.68 -22.56 6.21
N LYS A 225 -14.52 -23.36 5.52
CA LYS A 225 -15.34 -24.42 6.14
C LYS A 225 -14.47 -25.44 6.88
N GLY A 226 -13.36 -25.87 6.25
CA GLY A 226 -12.40 -26.78 6.87
C GLY A 226 -11.75 -26.19 8.12
N LEU A 227 -11.40 -24.89 8.10
CA LEU A 227 -10.84 -24.18 9.25
C LEU A 227 -11.83 -24.09 10.42
N ALA A 228 -13.12 -23.82 10.12
CA ALA A 228 -14.19 -23.74 11.14
C ALA A 228 -14.38 -25.08 11.89
N ARG A 229 -14.21 -26.20 11.20
CA ARG A 229 -14.32 -27.55 11.79
C ARG A 229 -13.11 -28.00 12.60
N CYS A 230 -11.97 -27.28 12.50
CA CYS A 230 -10.76 -27.65 13.23
C CYS A 230 -10.81 -27.18 14.68
N LYS A 231 -10.43 -28.06 15.63
CA LYS A 231 -10.30 -27.73 17.05
C LYS A 231 -9.36 -26.51 17.23
N PRO A 232 -9.77 -25.48 18.02
CA PRO A 232 -8.90 -24.36 18.37
C PRO A 232 -7.56 -24.85 18.92
N GLY A 233 -6.45 -24.18 18.54
CA GLY A 233 -5.09 -24.53 18.97
C GLY A 233 -4.46 -25.75 18.28
N SER A 234 -5.21 -26.55 17.51
CA SER A 234 -4.68 -27.80 16.92
C SER A 234 -3.70 -27.53 15.77
N LYS A 235 -2.77 -28.47 15.55
CA LYS A 235 -1.83 -28.46 14.40
C LYS A 235 -2.58 -28.43 13.06
N ASN A 236 -3.73 -29.09 12.95
CA ASN A 236 -4.55 -29.09 11.74
C ASN A 236 -5.16 -27.71 11.48
N ARG A 237 -5.66 -27.01 12.51
CA ARG A 237 -6.13 -25.63 12.39
C ARG A 237 -5.02 -24.70 11.90
N TYR A 238 -3.80 -24.82 12.43
CA TYR A 238 -2.65 -24.07 11.95
C TYR A 238 -2.35 -24.35 10.46
N LYS A 239 -2.34 -25.62 10.04
CA LYS A 239 -2.13 -25.99 8.63
C LYS A 239 -3.19 -25.39 7.70
N MET A 240 -4.48 -25.40 8.12
CA MET A 240 -5.58 -24.82 7.33
C MET A 240 -5.46 -23.29 7.27
N LYS A 241 -5.17 -22.61 8.39
CA LYS A 241 -4.90 -21.17 8.42
C LYS A 241 -3.78 -20.79 7.44
N LEU A 242 -2.70 -21.56 7.42
CA LEU A 242 -1.57 -21.33 6.51
C LEU A 242 -1.95 -21.52 5.03
N LYS A 243 -2.80 -22.51 4.70
CA LYS A 243 -3.31 -22.70 3.31
C LYS A 243 -4.14 -21.48 2.86
N ILE A 244 -5.00 -20.95 3.73
CA ILE A 244 -5.81 -19.76 3.47
C ILE A 244 -4.89 -18.53 3.28
N GLN A 245 -3.94 -18.30 4.19
CA GLN A 245 -2.99 -17.20 4.08
C GLN A 245 -2.18 -17.24 2.77
N ARG A 246 -1.75 -18.44 2.34
CA ARG A 246 -1.05 -18.61 1.06
C ARG A 246 -1.93 -18.28 -0.14
N LEU A 247 -3.23 -18.60 -0.09
CA LEU A 247 -4.17 -18.23 -1.14
C LEU A 247 -4.36 -16.70 -1.19
N TYR A 248 -4.58 -16.05 -0.05
CA TYR A 248 -4.65 -14.59 0.01
C TYR A 248 -3.37 -13.90 -0.46
N LEU A 249 -2.20 -14.44 -0.13
CA LEU A 249 -0.93 -13.91 -0.62
C LEU A 249 -0.82 -13.99 -2.15
N LYS A 250 -1.31 -15.08 -2.77
CA LYS A 250 -1.38 -15.19 -4.24
C LYS A 250 -2.31 -14.13 -4.83
N ILE A 251 -3.49 -13.94 -4.28
CA ILE A 251 -4.46 -12.93 -4.72
C ILE A 251 -3.86 -11.52 -4.60
N LYS A 252 -3.25 -11.20 -3.45
CA LYS A 252 -2.58 -9.93 -3.22
C LYS A 252 -1.48 -9.64 -4.25
N ASN A 253 -0.65 -10.65 -4.55
CA ASN A 253 0.41 -10.50 -5.54
C ASN A 253 -0.15 -10.32 -6.97
N ALA A 254 -1.18 -11.07 -7.34
CA ALA A 254 -1.84 -10.93 -8.64
C ALA A 254 -2.48 -9.54 -8.80
N ARG A 255 -3.20 -9.05 -7.78
CA ARG A 255 -3.76 -7.69 -7.76
C ARG A 255 -2.67 -6.64 -7.93
N LYS A 256 -1.60 -6.75 -7.15
CA LYS A 256 -0.47 -5.83 -7.26
C LYS A 256 0.13 -5.82 -8.66
N HIS A 257 0.34 -6.99 -9.27
CA HIS A 257 0.87 -7.10 -10.63
C HIS A 257 -0.05 -6.42 -11.66
N MET A 258 -1.36 -6.71 -11.59
CA MET A 258 -2.37 -6.09 -12.45
C MET A 258 -2.36 -4.55 -12.32
N ILE A 259 -2.41 -4.04 -11.09
CA ILE A 259 -2.38 -2.59 -10.82
C ILE A 259 -1.16 -1.93 -11.45
N PHE A 260 0.03 -2.54 -11.26
CA PHE A 260 1.27 -2.00 -11.84
C PHE A 260 1.28 -2.05 -13.36
N LYS A 261 0.74 -3.14 -13.95
CA LYS A 261 0.61 -3.28 -15.40
C LYS A 261 -0.29 -2.17 -15.99
N LEU A 262 -1.47 -1.98 -15.38
CA LEU A 262 -2.45 -0.98 -15.84
C LEU A 262 -1.95 0.45 -15.63
N ALA A 263 -1.41 0.78 -14.46
CA ALA A 263 -0.85 2.11 -14.21
C ALA A 263 0.31 2.44 -15.16
N ASN A 264 1.19 1.46 -15.45
CA ASN A 264 2.26 1.67 -16.43
C ASN A 264 1.72 1.87 -17.85
N LYS A 265 0.68 1.12 -18.26
CA LYS A 265 0.05 1.28 -19.57
C LYS A 265 -0.49 2.70 -19.72
N ILE A 266 -1.34 3.14 -18.79
CA ILE A 266 -1.97 4.47 -18.82
C ILE A 266 -0.92 5.58 -18.81
N LEU A 267 0.09 5.50 -17.94
CA LEU A 267 1.14 6.51 -17.85
C LEU A 267 2.14 6.45 -19.02
N LYS A 268 2.15 5.41 -19.83
CA LYS A 268 2.91 5.38 -21.08
C LYS A 268 2.18 6.13 -22.20
N GLU A 269 0.86 6.08 -22.21
CA GLU A 269 -0.01 6.63 -23.25
C GLU A 269 -0.46 8.07 -23.00
N SER A 270 -0.35 8.57 -21.75
CA SER A 270 -0.86 9.89 -21.38
C SER A 270 0.04 10.63 -20.40
N ASP A 271 0.05 11.96 -20.50
CA ASP A 271 0.80 12.87 -19.62
C ASP A 271 -0.07 13.41 -18.50
N ILE A 272 -1.35 13.63 -18.79
CA ILE A 272 -2.37 14.03 -17.83
C ILE A 272 -3.41 12.91 -17.74
N VAL A 273 -3.70 12.48 -16.53
CA VAL A 273 -4.72 11.46 -16.24
C VAL A 273 -5.79 12.10 -15.35
N ALA A 274 -7.00 12.27 -15.88
CA ALA A 274 -8.15 12.73 -15.13
C ALA A 274 -8.90 11.53 -14.52
N VAL A 275 -9.27 11.62 -13.24
CA VAL A 275 -9.99 10.56 -12.53
C VAL A 275 -11.07 11.14 -11.64
N GLU A 276 -12.14 10.40 -11.41
CA GLU A 276 -13.18 10.79 -10.45
C GLU A 276 -12.67 10.77 -9.00
N THR A 277 -13.20 11.66 -8.18
CA THR A 277 -13.03 11.63 -6.73
C THR A 277 -14.03 10.66 -6.13
N LEU A 278 -13.61 9.40 -5.96
CA LEU A 278 -14.45 8.36 -5.38
C LEU A 278 -14.36 8.35 -3.85
N ASP A 279 -15.50 8.41 -3.18
CA ASP A 279 -15.61 8.18 -1.75
C ASP A 279 -15.77 6.68 -1.49
N VAL A 280 -14.64 5.98 -1.53
CA VAL A 280 -14.61 4.52 -1.33
C VAL A 280 -15.15 4.14 0.06
N LYS A 281 -15.03 5.01 1.08
CA LYS A 281 -15.55 4.72 2.43
C LYS A 281 -17.08 4.67 2.43
N SER A 282 -17.74 5.65 1.82
CA SER A 282 -19.20 5.66 1.74
C SER A 282 -19.75 4.53 0.85
N MET A 283 -19.02 4.18 -0.23
CA MET A 283 -19.40 3.04 -1.07
C MET A 283 -19.39 1.69 -0.32
N TYR A 284 -18.55 1.52 0.69
CA TYR A 284 -18.55 0.31 1.53
C TYR A 284 -19.77 0.22 2.47
N GLN A 285 -20.46 1.32 2.74
CA GLN A 285 -21.69 1.33 3.56
C GLN A 285 -22.88 0.74 2.79
N VAL A 286 -22.81 0.75 1.45
CA VAL A 286 -23.85 0.15 0.59
C VAL A 286 -23.63 -1.35 0.49
N HIS A 287 -24.45 -2.15 1.19
CA HIS A 287 -24.26 -3.60 1.38
C HIS A 287 -24.19 -4.38 0.05
N SER A 288 -25.01 -4.01 -0.95
CA SER A 288 -25.00 -4.63 -2.28
C SER A 288 -23.69 -4.44 -3.05
N ILE A 289 -23.03 -3.31 -2.85
CA ILE A 289 -21.80 -2.91 -3.54
C ILE A 289 -20.55 -3.38 -2.78
N ALA A 290 -20.59 -3.41 -1.45
CA ALA A 290 -19.43 -3.71 -0.59
C ALA A 290 -18.74 -5.03 -0.93
N LYS A 291 -19.52 -6.10 -1.22
CA LYS A 291 -18.97 -7.41 -1.61
C LYS A 291 -18.19 -7.34 -2.93
N HIS A 292 -18.65 -6.54 -3.87
CA HIS A 292 -18.01 -6.36 -5.18
C HIS A 292 -16.80 -5.43 -5.09
N LEU A 293 -16.89 -4.35 -4.32
CA LEU A 293 -15.78 -3.44 -4.04
C LEU A 293 -14.56 -4.16 -3.43
N ASN A 294 -14.77 -5.12 -2.54
CA ASN A 294 -13.69 -5.93 -1.99
C ASN A 294 -12.87 -6.70 -3.06
N LYS A 295 -13.44 -6.90 -4.25
CA LYS A 295 -12.76 -7.56 -5.37
C LYS A 295 -11.96 -6.59 -6.22
N VAL A 296 -12.32 -5.30 -6.20
CA VAL A 296 -11.76 -4.27 -7.09
C VAL A 296 -10.85 -3.33 -6.30
N PRO A 297 -9.54 -3.33 -6.54
CA PRO A 297 -8.58 -2.56 -5.73
C PRO A 297 -8.44 -1.10 -6.22
N ILE A 298 -9.52 -0.33 -6.22
CA ILE A 298 -9.55 1.06 -6.73
C ILE A 298 -8.56 1.95 -5.97
N GLY A 299 -8.60 1.95 -4.63
CA GLY A 299 -7.72 2.78 -3.80
C GLY A 299 -6.23 2.46 -4.00
N ASP A 300 -5.89 1.17 -4.09
CA ASP A 300 -4.51 0.74 -4.37
C ASP A 300 -4.06 1.19 -5.77
N PHE A 301 -4.96 1.11 -6.76
CA PHE A 301 -4.67 1.55 -8.13
C PHE A 301 -4.40 3.05 -8.18
N LEU A 302 -5.29 3.88 -7.62
CA LEU A 302 -5.12 5.34 -7.59
C LEU A 302 -3.84 5.74 -6.84
N SER A 303 -3.51 5.07 -5.73
CA SER A 303 -2.27 5.31 -5.01
C SER A 303 -1.04 5.02 -5.87
N VAL A 304 -1.05 3.89 -6.60
CA VAL A 304 0.06 3.51 -7.51
C VAL A 304 0.14 4.48 -8.68
N LEU A 305 -0.99 4.85 -9.27
CA LEU A 305 -1.05 5.77 -10.40
C LEU A 305 -0.44 7.14 -10.02
N LYS A 306 -0.85 7.71 -8.88
CA LYS A 306 -0.38 9.01 -8.39
C LYS A 306 1.13 9.05 -8.18
N TYR A 307 1.70 8.16 -7.36
CA TYR A 307 3.14 8.24 -7.10
C TYR A 307 3.99 7.93 -8.33
N LYS A 308 3.50 7.07 -9.26
CA LYS A 308 4.19 6.81 -10.52
C LYS A 308 4.14 7.98 -11.47
N ALA A 309 3.00 8.66 -11.56
CA ALA A 309 2.85 9.90 -12.32
C ALA A 309 3.87 10.95 -11.81
N ASP A 310 3.94 11.16 -10.51
CA ASP A 310 4.92 12.06 -9.90
C ASP A 310 6.36 11.69 -10.27
N TRP A 311 6.70 10.40 -10.29
CA TRP A 311 8.04 9.95 -10.70
C TRP A 311 8.36 10.23 -12.17
N LEU A 312 7.34 10.32 -13.01
CA LEU A 312 7.47 10.57 -14.44
C LEU A 312 7.27 12.05 -14.81
N GLY A 313 7.04 12.94 -13.82
CA GLY A 313 6.72 14.34 -14.06
C GLY A 313 5.29 14.56 -14.56
N LYS A 314 4.47 13.50 -14.65
CA LYS A 314 3.10 13.51 -15.15
C LYS A 314 2.10 13.93 -14.09
N LYS A 315 0.89 14.27 -14.49
CA LYS A 315 -0.17 14.78 -13.61
C LYS A 315 -1.32 13.79 -13.48
N VAL A 316 -1.84 13.61 -12.26
CA VAL A 316 -3.11 12.95 -12.00
C VAL A 316 -4.05 13.96 -11.36
N ILE A 317 -5.15 14.27 -12.04
CA ILE A 317 -6.11 15.29 -11.66
C ILE A 317 -7.37 14.60 -11.18
N ASN A 318 -7.81 14.93 -9.98
CA ASN A 318 -9.08 14.47 -9.46
C ASN A 318 -10.16 15.50 -9.81
N ILE A 319 -11.21 15.11 -10.54
CA ILE A 319 -12.35 15.97 -10.79
C ILE A 319 -13.26 16.07 -9.56
N ASN A 320 -14.18 17.02 -9.56
CA ASN A 320 -15.13 17.20 -8.47
C ASN A 320 -15.99 15.94 -8.30
N LYS A 321 -16.21 15.52 -7.05
CA LYS A 321 -17.03 14.35 -6.68
C LYS A 321 -18.47 14.42 -7.22
N TYR A 322 -19.03 15.62 -7.32
CA TYR A 322 -20.41 15.86 -7.69
C TYR A 322 -20.60 16.17 -9.19
N PHE A 323 -19.52 16.11 -9.97
CA PHE A 323 -19.60 16.31 -11.42
C PHE A 323 -20.39 15.16 -12.06
N PRO A 324 -21.49 15.44 -12.80
CA PRO A 324 -22.38 14.42 -13.34
C PRO A 324 -21.82 13.78 -14.63
N SER A 325 -20.64 13.19 -14.54
CA SER A 325 -19.87 12.68 -15.68
C SER A 325 -20.66 11.74 -16.59
N SER A 326 -21.45 10.82 -16.01
CA SER A 326 -22.23 9.85 -16.78
C SER A 326 -23.54 10.41 -17.37
N GLN A 327 -24.06 11.52 -16.82
CA GLN A 327 -25.36 12.07 -17.20
C GLN A 327 -25.28 13.15 -18.30
N CYS A 328 -24.15 13.82 -18.42
CA CYS A 328 -23.92 14.85 -19.41
C CYS A 328 -23.52 14.25 -20.76
N CYS A 329 -24.12 14.72 -21.85
CA CYS A 329 -23.68 14.41 -23.19
C CYS A 329 -22.32 15.05 -23.46
N ASN A 330 -21.31 14.28 -23.83
CA ASN A 330 -19.95 14.78 -24.11
C ASN A 330 -19.86 15.63 -25.40
N ARG A 331 -20.93 15.75 -26.16
CA ARG A 331 -20.99 16.55 -27.40
C ARG A 331 -21.72 17.88 -27.27
N CYS A 332 -22.81 17.92 -26.50
CA CYS A 332 -23.66 19.13 -26.45
C CYS A 332 -23.98 19.55 -25.01
N ASP A 333 -23.36 18.95 -24.01
CA ASP A 333 -23.52 19.22 -22.57
C ASP A 333 -24.98 19.06 -22.04
N TYR A 334 -25.88 18.47 -22.84
CA TYR A 334 -27.24 18.17 -22.37
C TYR A 334 -27.18 17.16 -21.22
N LYS A 335 -27.82 17.50 -20.09
CA LYS A 335 -27.89 16.62 -18.93
C LYS A 335 -29.14 15.75 -19.02
N ASN A 336 -28.94 14.44 -19.16
CA ASN A 336 -30.02 13.44 -19.15
C ASN A 336 -30.12 12.79 -17.76
N GLU A 337 -31.23 13.06 -17.06
CA GLU A 337 -31.47 12.56 -15.72
C GLU A 337 -31.80 11.05 -15.68
N GLU A 338 -32.37 10.49 -16.76
CA GLU A 338 -32.66 9.06 -16.84
C GLU A 338 -31.42 8.20 -16.76
N VAL A 339 -30.27 8.71 -17.22
CA VAL A 339 -28.97 8.04 -17.13
C VAL A 339 -28.46 7.90 -15.68
N LYS A 340 -29.16 8.51 -14.73
CA LYS A 340 -28.90 8.32 -13.29
C LYS A 340 -29.14 6.86 -12.86
N ASP A 341 -30.08 6.19 -13.53
CA ASP A 341 -30.29 4.76 -13.35
C ASP A 341 -29.08 3.97 -13.85
N LEU A 342 -28.50 3.15 -12.95
CA LEU A 342 -27.33 2.33 -13.25
C LEU A 342 -27.59 1.20 -14.25
N SER A 343 -28.85 0.86 -14.54
CA SER A 343 -29.24 -0.12 -15.54
C SER A 343 -29.09 0.39 -16.98
N VAL A 344 -29.20 1.71 -17.17
CA VAL A 344 -29.04 2.37 -18.48
C VAL A 344 -27.57 2.34 -18.87
N ARG A 345 -27.21 1.51 -19.85
CA ARG A 345 -25.83 1.36 -20.32
C ARG A 345 -25.55 2.06 -21.64
N LYS A 346 -26.59 2.19 -22.45
CA LYS A 346 -26.56 2.94 -23.71
C LYS A 346 -27.75 3.89 -23.76
N TRP A 347 -27.55 5.05 -24.33
CA TRP A 347 -28.59 6.07 -24.43
C TRP A 347 -28.35 6.99 -25.63
N ILE A 348 -29.42 7.54 -26.17
CA ILE A 348 -29.38 8.52 -27.24
C ILE A 348 -29.64 9.88 -26.63
N CYS A 349 -28.81 10.87 -26.95
CA CYS A 349 -28.98 12.23 -26.46
C CYS A 349 -30.23 12.87 -27.07
N PRO A 350 -31.26 13.31 -26.29
CA PRO A 350 -32.46 13.91 -26.82
C PRO A 350 -32.20 15.22 -27.56
N LYS A 351 -31.09 15.93 -27.24
CA LYS A 351 -30.76 17.23 -27.85
C LYS A 351 -30.02 17.10 -29.17
N CYS A 352 -29.01 16.20 -29.25
CA CYS A 352 -28.15 16.12 -30.44
C CYS A 352 -28.24 14.79 -31.19
N GLY A 353 -29.05 13.83 -30.73
CA GLY A 353 -29.27 12.54 -31.39
C GLY A 353 -28.11 11.56 -31.33
N PHE A 354 -26.99 11.89 -30.62
CA PHE A 354 -25.82 11.04 -30.58
C PHE A 354 -26.02 9.85 -29.60
N GLU A 355 -25.65 8.64 -30.05
CA GLU A 355 -25.70 7.43 -29.23
C GLU A 355 -24.44 7.32 -28.35
N HIS A 356 -24.65 7.10 -27.06
CA HIS A 356 -23.59 6.99 -26.06
C HIS A 356 -23.55 5.61 -25.40
N ASP A 357 -22.35 5.03 -25.27
CA ASP A 357 -22.05 4.11 -24.18
C ASP A 357 -21.83 4.95 -22.92
N ARG A 358 -22.57 4.68 -21.86
CA ARG A 358 -22.57 5.45 -20.62
C ARG A 358 -21.18 5.63 -20.00
N ASP A 359 -20.44 4.53 -19.91
CA ASP A 359 -19.15 4.49 -19.21
C ASP A 359 -18.06 5.19 -20.06
N ILE A 360 -18.12 5.05 -21.40
CA ILE A 360 -17.24 5.78 -22.33
C ILE A 360 -17.57 7.27 -22.30
N ASN A 361 -18.85 7.63 -22.36
CA ASN A 361 -19.28 9.03 -22.25
C ASN A 361 -18.80 9.67 -20.95
N ALA A 362 -18.91 8.96 -19.83
CA ALA A 362 -18.39 9.41 -18.53
C ALA A 362 -16.89 9.66 -18.57
N SER A 363 -16.11 8.73 -19.12
CA SER A 363 -14.65 8.87 -19.19
C SER A 363 -14.20 10.05 -20.06
N VAL A 364 -14.92 10.36 -21.14
CA VAL A 364 -14.67 11.55 -21.98
C VAL A 364 -14.99 12.84 -21.21
N ASN A 365 -16.12 12.90 -20.51
CA ASN A 365 -16.47 14.04 -19.68
C ASN A 365 -15.46 14.27 -18.53
N ILE A 366 -14.98 13.18 -17.90
CA ILE A 366 -13.91 13.23 -16.89
C ILE A 366 -12.63 13.82 -17.51
N MET A 367 -12.28 13.43 -18.72
CA MET A 367 -11.11 13.96 -19.44
C MET A 367 -11.22 15.46 -19.66
N PHE A 368 -12.35 15.95 -20.19
CA PHE A 368 -12.54 17.38 -20.45
C PHE A 368 -12.57 18.20 -19.16
N GLU A 369 -13.24 17.73 -18.11
CA GLU A 369 -13.26 18.42 -16.83
C GLU A 369 -11.89 18.48 -16.18
N GLY A 370 -11.14 17.37 -16.24
CA GLY A 370 -9.74 17.32 -15.77
C GLY A 370 -8.84 18.27 -16.55
N LEU A 371 -9.02 18.39 -17.86
CA LEU A 371 -8.26 19.35 -18.69
C LEU A 371 -8.59 20.80 -18.30
N LYS A 372 -9.86 21.13 -18.07
CA LYS A 372 -10.28 22.46 -17.58
C LYS A 372 -9.60 22.80 -16.25
N ILE A 373 -9.55 21.86 -15.31
CA ILE A 373 -8.88 22.05 -14.01
C ILE A 373 -7.37 22.27 -14.22
N TYR A 374 -6.74 21.44 -15.06
CA TYR A 374 -5.32 21.60 -15.38
C TYR A 374 -4.97 22.95 -15.95
N MET A 375 -5.75 23.45 -16.91
CA MET A 375 -5.54 24.76 -17.53
C MET A 375 -5.65 25.89 -16.49
N LYS A 376 -6.64 25.84 -15.59
CA LYS A 376 -6.79 26.83 -14.52
C LYS A 376 -5.58 26.84 -13.56
N GLU A 377 -5.05 25.64 -13.18
CA GLU A 377 -3.86 25.54 -12.31
C GLU A 377 -2.57 26.00 -13.00
N SER A 378 -2.53 26.01 -14.34
CA SER A 378 -1.32 26.39 -15.10
C SER A 378 -1.27 27.89 -15.41
N ILE A 379 -2.35 28.63 -15.18
CA ILE A 379 -2.44 30.09 -15.41
C ILE A 379 -2.10 30.88 -14.13
N ILE A 380 -2.13 30.20 -12.98
CA ILE A 380 -1.75 30.77 -11.68
C ILE A 380 -0.27 30.46 -11.40
#